data_c58cf73cd019dbb3422ae9e936ad6592
#
_entry.id   c58cf73cd019dbb3422ae9e936ad6592
#
_cell.length_a   1.000
_cell.length_b   1.000
_cell.length_c   1.000
_cell.angle_alpha   90.00
_cell.angle_beta   90.00
_cell.angle_gamma   90.00
#
_symmetry.space_group_name_H-M   'P 1'
#
loop_
_entity.id
_entity.type
_entity.pdbx_description
1 polymer ?
#
loop_
_entity_poly.entity_id
_entity_poly.type
_entity_poly.pdbx_seq_one_letter_code
_entity_poly.pdbx_strand_id
1 'polypeptide(L)'
;SRKLASLLPHQANVRYKRTLEIGCGTGGFTEVLKQQCHIDEWILNDLCEDCQEKIEQLFPGSPPRFIAGDAETLSFPGKFDLIASASVFQWMKEPETFLHKLSGLLMQQGLLLFSTFVPGNLYEIKKLTGKGLVYPTSDTLVGWLSTADFNLLHQEEDTIVLTFKTPLDVLRHLKATGVTATGNGGWTKGRQESFCRQYAEQFATTDGQVTLTYRPLYILATKK
;
A
#
# COMPACT_ATOMS: atom_id res chain seq x y z
N SER A 1 -5.70 3.88 -4.48
CA SER A 1 -4.77 4.82 -5.14
C SER A 1 -5.36 6.22 -5.31
N ARG A 2 -6.52 6.41 -6.00
CA ARG A 2 -7.11 7.75 -6.25
C ARG A 2 -7.42 8.52 -4.96
N LYS A 3 -8.06 7.87 -3.97
CA LYS A 3 -8.35 8.47 -2.66
C LYS A 3 -7.06 8.92 -1.94
N LEU A 4 -6.00 8.12 -2.01
CA LEU A 4 -4.71 8.50 -1.41
C LEU A 4 -4.11 9.73 -2.09
N ALA A 5 -4.08 9.76 -3.42
CA ALA A 5 -3.53 10.90 -4.16
C ALA A 5 -4.35 12.19 -3.94
N SER A 6 -5.69 12.08 -3.72
CA SER A 6 -6.54 13.25 -3.45
C SER A 6 -6.26 13.95 -2.12
N LEU A 7 -5.46 13.37 -1.24
CA LEU A 7 -5.01 14.04 -0.01
C LEU A 7 -3.90 15.07 -0.27
N LEU A 8 -3.20 14.97 -1.40
CA LEU A 8 -2.19 15.97 -1.75
C LEU A 8 -2.84 17.34 -2.02
N PRO A 9 -2.16 18.45 -1.70
CA PRO A 9 -2.67 19.77 -1.99
C PRO A 9 -2.99 19.94 -3.48
N HIS A 10 -4.27 20.19 -3.79
CA HIS A 10 -4.77 20.44 -5.14
C HIS A 10 -4.68 21.95 -5.48
N GLN A 11 -3.49 22.47 -5.60
CA GLN A 11 -3.29 23.81 -6.14
C GLN A 11 -2.66 23.71 -7.53
N ALA A 12 -3.17 24.50 -8.47
CA ALA A 12 -2.74 24.46 -9.87
C ALA A 12 -1.22 24.65 -10.11
N ASN A 13 -0.49 25.07 -9.08
CA ASN A 13 0.94 25.36 -9.12
C ASN A 13 1.79 24.47 -8.20
N VAL A 14 1.22 23.44 -7.57
CA VAL A 14 2.04 22.55 -6.72
C VAL A 14 2.88 21.66 -7.62
N ARG A 15 4.19 21.81 -7.49
CA ARG A 15 5.21 21.05 -8.24
C ARG A 15 6.15 20.38 -7.26
N TYR A 16 6.34 19.09 -7.43
CA TYR A 16 7.33 18.33 -6.69
C TYR A 16 8.58 18.15 -7.55
N LYS A 17 9.71 18.68 -7.11
CA LYS A 17 10.97 18.57 -7.87
C LYS A 17 11.45 17.14 -7.90
N ARG A 18 11.39 16.43 -6.74
CA ARG A 18 11.85 15.06 -6.63
C ARG A 18 10.87 14.23 -5.80
N THR A 19 10.38 13.17 -6.38
CA THR A 19 9.46 12.25 -5.72
C THR A 19 10.05 10.84 -5.65
N LEU A 20 9.96 10.23 -4.47
CA LEU A 20 10.24 8.81 -4.26
C LEU A 20 8.92 8.07 -4.07
N GLU A 21 8.63 7.11 -4.94
CA GLU A 21 7.54 6.17 -4.70
C GLU A 21 8.11 4.82 -4.25
N ILE A 22 7.65 4.32 -3.11
CA ILE A 22 8.07 3.06 -2.51
C ILE A 22 7.01 2.01 -2.74
N GLY A 23 7.42 0.86 -3.31
CA GLY A 23 6.53 -0.23 -3.67
C GLY A 23 5.62 0.14 -4.82
N CYS A 24 6.19 0.64 -5.92
CA CYS A 24 5.42 1.11 -7.08
C CYS A 24 4.67 -0.02 -7.81
N GLY A 25 5.10 -1.28 -7.62
CA GLY A 25 4.52 -2.43 -8.30
C GLY A 25 4.47 -2.24 -9.81
N THR A 26 3.32 -2.50 -10.39
CA THR A 26 3.09 -2.33 -11.84
C THR A 26 2.71 -0.90 -12.24
N GLY A 27 2.85 0.08 -11.34
CA GLY A 27 2.64 1.49 -11.64
C GLY A 27 1.22 2.02 -11.44
N GLY A 28 0.34 1.25 -10.82
CA GLY A 28 -1.05 1.67 -10.64
C GLY A 28 -1.25 2.92 -9.77
N PHE A 29 -0.34 3.19 -8.83
CA PHE A 29 -0.36 4.44 -8.07
C PHE A 29 0.47 5.52 -8.76
N THR A 30 1.60 5.16 -9.35
CA THR A 30 2.41 6.03 -10.20
C THR A 30 1.56 6.75 -11.27
N GLU A 31 0.71 6.00 -11.98
CA GLU A 31 -0.18 6.55 -13.01
C GLU A 31 -1.15 7.59 -12.43
N VAL A 32 -1.72 7.33 -11.26
CA VAL A 32 -2.62 8.27 -10.57
C VAL A 32 -1.87 9.55 -10.18
N LEU A 33 -0.66 9.42 -9.61
CA LEU A 33 0.17 10.58 -9.24
C LEU A 33 0.56 11.41 -10.47
N LYS A 34 0.92 10.76 -11.59
CA LYS A 34 1.22 11.45 -12.87
C LYS A 34 0.05 12.26 -13.41
N GLN A 35 -1.18 11.79 -13.20
CA GLN A 35 -2.39 12.49 -13.63
C GLN A 35 -2.75 13.68 -12.74
N GLN A 36 -2.35 13.65 -11.47
CA GLN A 36 -2.78 14.64 -10.46
C GLN A 36 -1.70 15.61 -10.03
N CYS A 37 -0.43 15.27 -10.24
CA CYS A 37 0.71 16.03 -9.74
C CYS A 37 1.69 16.39 -10.86
N HIS A 38 2.30 17.56 -10.75
CA HIS A 38 3.47 17.91 -11.56
C HIS A 38 4.74 17.48 -10.82
N ILE A 39 5.43 16.46 -11.34
CA ILE A 39 6.64 15.88 -10.75
C ILE A 39 7.77 15.89 -11.78
N ASP A 40 8.91 16.48 -11.42
CA ASP A 40 10.02 16.66 -12.36
C ASP A 40 10.92 15.43 -12.43
N GLU A 41 11.32 14.89 -11.27
CA GLU A 41 12.20 13.73 -11.17
C GLU A 41 11.51 12.63 -10.38
N TRP A 42 11.42 11.46 -10.99
CA TRP A 42 10.85 10.25 -10.39
C TRP A 42 11.93 9.25 -10.01
N ILE A 43 11.92 8.87 -8.75
CA ILE A 43 12.62 7.69 -8.27
C ILE A 43 11.56 6.69 -7.82
N LEU A 44 11.57 5.51 -8.42
CA LEU A 44 10.60 4.45 -8.14
C LEU A 44 11.32 3.24 -7.57
N ASN A 45 10.77 2.68 -6.53
CA ASN A 45 11.32 1.50 -5.88
C ASN A 45 10.28 0.39 -5.82
N ASP A 46 10.72 -0.83 -6.05
CA ASP A 46 9.98 -2.04 -5.71
C ASP A 46 10.94 -3.17 -5.34
N LEU A 47 10.46 -4.13 -4.55
CA LEU A 47 11.22 -5.33 -4.23
C LEU A 47 11.38 -6.23 -5.47
N CYS A 48 10.39 -6.20 -6.37
CA CYS A 48 10.34 -7.01 -7.58
C CYS A 48 10.94 -6.23 -8.77
N GLU A 49 12.08 -6.70 -9.26
CA GLU A 49 12.78 -6.11 -10.42
C GLU A 49 11.93 -6.17 -11.71
N ASP A 50 11.10 -7.22 -11.85
CA ASP A 50 10.23 -7.39 -13.02
C ASP A 50 9.20 -6.27 -13.19
N CYS A 51 9.00 -5.44 -12.17
CA CYS A 51 8.13 -4.27 -12.25
C CYS A 51 8.71 -3.16 -13.13
N GLN A 52 10.02 -3.11 -13.30
CA GLN A 52 10.71 -2.04 -14.04
C GLN A 52 10.18 -1.87 -15.46
N GLU A 53 10.05 -2.95 -16.21
CA GLU A 53 9.58 -2.89 -17.60
C GLU A 53 8.18 -2.23 -17.71
N LYS A 54 7.27 -2.56 -16.80
CA LYS A 54 5.92 -1.97 -16.77
C LYS A 54 5.95 -0.50 -16.38
N ILE A 55 6.84 -0.14 -15.48
CA ILE A 55 7.05 1.25 -15.07
C ILE A 55 7.59 2.07 -16.25
N GLU A 56 8.57 1.59 -16.98
CA GLU A 56 9.15 2.30 -18.12
C GLU A 56 8.11 2.59 -19.21
N GLN A 57 7.15 1.69 -19.43
CA GLN A 57 6.03 1.89 -20.36
C GLN A 57 5.14 3.09 -19.98
N LEU A 58 5.07 3.46 -18.71
CA LEU A 58 4.34 4.64 -18.25
C LEU A 58 5.08 5.95 -18.55
N PHE A 59 6.36 5.90 -18.91
CA PHE A 59 7.20 7.08 -19.13
C PHE A 59 7.87 7.06 -20.52
N PRO A 60 7.11 7.14 -21.60
CA PRO A 60 7.67 7.07 -22.95
C PRO A 60 8.66 8.21 -23.19
N GLY A 61 9.87 7.85 -23.59
CA GLY A 61 10.94 8.80 -23.93
C GLY A 61 11.73 9.39 -22.76
N SER A 62 11.27 9.20 -21.51
CA SER A 62 11.98 9.68 -20.32
C SER A 62 11.75 8.74 -19.14
N PRO A 63 12.39 7.55 -19.14
CA PRO A 63 12.18 6.57 -18.09
C PRO A 63 12.62 7.11 -16.72
N PRO A 64 11.88 6.80 -15.63
CA PRO A 64 12.25 7.19 -14.29
C PRO A 64 13.45 6.37 -13.82
N ARG A 65 14.09 6.83 -12.75
CA ARG A 65 15.08 6.00 -12.08
C ARG A 65 14.38 4.92 -11.27
N PHE A 66 14.51 3.67 -11.68
CA PHE A 66 14.03 2.51 -10.94
C PHE A 66 15.14 1.94 -10.05
N ILE A 67 14.80 1.59 -8.81
CA ILE A 67 15.73 0.99 -7.82
C ILE A 67 15.07 -0.26 -7.26
N ALA A 68 15.51 -1.43 -7.72
CA ALA A 68 15.03 -2.71 -7.21
C ALA A 68 15.61 -3.01 -5.82
N GLY A 69 14.80 -3.57 -4.93
CA GLY A 69 15.23 -4.09 -3.63
C GLY A 69 14.41 -3.60 -2.45
N ASP A 70 14.78 -4.09 -1.27
CA ASP A 70 14.08 -3.82 -0.01
C ASP A 70 14.30 -2.38 0.45
N ALA A 71 13.21 -1.60 0.46
CA ALA A 71 13.23 -0.20 0.85
C ALA A 71 13.74 0.04 2.28
N GLU A 72 13.60 -0.92 3.18
CA GLU A 72 14.11 -0.79 4.55
C GLU A 72 15.65 -0.77 4.58
N THR A 73 16.31 -1.46 3.67
CA THR A 73 17.78 -1.62 3.65
C THR A 73 18.49 -0.75 2.60
N LEU A 74 17.81 -0.42 1.50
CA LEU A 74 18.38 0.37 0.41
C LEU A 74 18.72 1.80 0.84
N SER A 75 19.74 2.39 0.22
CA SER A 75 20.01 3.83 0.29
C SER A 75 19.42 4.53 -0.93
N PHE A 76 18.62 5.56 -0.70
CA PHE A 76 18.07 6.39 -1.76
C PHE A 76 18.88 7.67 -1.96
N PRO A 77 19.10 8.12 -3.20
CA PRO A 77 19.97 9.25 -3.48
C PRO A 77 19.28 10.59 -3.22
N GLY A 78 19.88 11.40 -2.35
CA GLY A 78 19.47 12.78 -2.12
C GLY A 78 18.25 12.95 -1.20
N LYS A 79 17.55 14.05 -1.38
CA LYS A 79 16.36 14.43 -0.63
C LYS A 79 15.16 14.56 -1.56
N PHE A 80 13.95 14.45 -0.98
CA PHE A 80 12.70 14.41 -1.72
C PHE A 80 11.72 15.47 -1.19
N ASP A 81 10.94 16.07 -2.09
CA ASP A 81 9.81 16.94 -1.72
C ASP A 81 8.58 16.10 -1.35
N LEU A 82 8.45 14.92 -2.00
CA LEU A 82 7.38 13.97 -1.76
C LEU A 82 7.93 12.56 -1.67
N ILE A 83 7.54 11.84 -0.62
CA ILE A 83 7.66 10.38 -0.58
C ILE A 83 6.25 9.82 -0.57
N ALA A 84 5.96 8.91 -1.50
CA ALA A 84 4.64 8.31 -1.67
C ALA A 84 4.72 6.77 -1.61
N SER A 85 3.68 6.13 -1.06
CA SER A 85 3.61 4.67 -0.97
C SER A 85 2.17 4.19 -0.83
N ALA A 86 1.72 3.26 -1.65
CA ALA A 86 0.37 2.75 -1.61
C ALA A 86 0.33 1.26 -1.26
N SER A 87 -0.21 0.94 -0.08
CA SER A 87 -0.41 -0.45 0.38
C SER A 87 0.89 -1.28 0.47
N VAL A 88 1.95 -0.67 1.02
CA VAL A 88 3.27 -1.30 1.19
C VAL A 88 3.67 -1.41 2.66
N PHE A 89 3.33 -0.42 3.49
CA PHE A 89 3.76 -0.34 4.89
C PHE A 89 3.41 -1.57 5.74
N GLN A 90 2.36 -2.30 5.40
CA GLN A 90 2.00 -3.55 6.08
C GLN A 90 3.01 -4.68 5.90
N TRP A 91 3.94 -4.55 4.96
CA TRP A 91 5.00 -5.53 4.68
C TRP A 91 6.33 -5.19 5.36
N MET A 92 6.46 -3.98 5.92
CA MET A 92 7.67 -3.55 6.62
C MET A 92 7.87 -4.39 7.88
N LYS A 93 9.12 -4.77 8.13
CA LYS A 93 9.53 -5.52 9.33
C LYS A 93 9.67 -4.59 10.52
N GLU A 94 10.24 -3.40 10.28
CA GLU A 94 10.52 -2.39 11.29
C GLU A 94 9.89 -1.03 10.89
N PRO A 95 8.54 -0.94 10.85
CA PRO A 95 7.85 0.22 10.28
C PRO A 95 8.15 1.54 11.01
N GLU A 96 8.38 1.51 12.32
CA GLU A 96 8.79 2.69 13.09
C GLU A 96 10.18 3.18 12.65
N THR A 97 11.16 2.29 12.61
CA THR A 97 12.52 2.60 12.12
C THR A 97 12.49 3.09 10.69
N PHE A 98 11.62 2.51 9.87
CA PHE A 98 11.46 2.92 8.49
C PHE A 98 10.90 4.35 8.35
N LEU A 99 9.97 4.77 9.20
CA LEU A 99 9.48 6.15 9.25
C LEU A 99 10.59 7.15 9.60
N HIS A 100 11.48 6.83 10.55
CA HIS A 100 12.67 7.65 10.83
C HIS A 100 13.58 7.78 9.61
N LYS A 101 13.81 6.68 8.88
CA LYS A 101 14.57 6.70 7.63
C LYS A 101 13.92 7.63 6.60
N LEU A 102 12.60 7.54 6.40
CA LEU A 102 11.87 8.39 5.45
C LEU A 102 11.94 9.86 5.82
N SER A 103 11.83 10.19 7.11
CA SER A 103 12.06 11.56 7.61
C SER A 103 13.45 12.04 7.23
N GLY A 104 14.48 11.20 7.40
CA GLY A 104 15.84 11.49 6.97
C GLY A 104 16.00 11.76 5.47
N LEU A 105 15.12 11.24 4.64
CA LEU A 105 15.15 11.41 3.17
C LEU A 105 14.32 12.60 2.68
N LEU A 106 13.40 13.13 3.47
CA LEU A 106 12.59 14.29 3.09
C LEU A 106 13.34 15.62 3.27
N MET A 107 13.03 16.54 2.39
CA MET A 107 13.34 17.96 2.59
C MET A 107 12.57 18.49 3.78
N GLN A 108 12.98 19.63 4.35
CA GLN A 108 12.21 20.34 5.36
C GLN A 108 10.84 20.71 4.78
N GLN A 109 9.76 20.44 5.51
CA GLN A 109 8.37 20.55 5.06
C GLN A 109 7.99 19.63 3.87
N GLY A 110 8.85 18.69 3.50
CA GLY A 110 8.53 17.64 2.52
C GLY A 110 7.38 16.74 3.00
N LEU A 111 6.64 16.20 2.06
CA LEU A 111 5.43 15.42 2.32
C LEU A 111 5.69 13.91 2.30
N LEU A 112 5.11 13.22 3.27
CA LEU A 112 4.95 11.78 3.28
C LEU A 112 3.49 11.43 3.07
N LEU A 113 3.20 10.73 1.98
CA LEU A 113 1.87 10.26 1.61
C LEU A 113 1.86 8.74 1.54
N PHE A 114 1.12 8.06 2.41
CA PHE A 114 1.04 6.62 2.30
C PHE A 114 -0.31 6.05 2.71
N SER A 115 -0.58 4.85 2.23
CA SER A 115 -1.66 4.01 2.74
C SER A 115 -1.14 2.68 3.25
N THR A 116 -1.82 2.19 4.27
CA THR A 116 -1.63 0.87 4.86
C THR A 116 -2.97 0.31 5.29
N PHE A 117 -2.97 -0.71 6.13
CA PHE A 117 -4.18 -1.30 6.67
C PHE A 117 -4.11 -1.32 8.21
N VAL A 118 -5.29 -1.35 8.83
CA VAL A 118 -5.49 -1.39 10.29
C VAL A 118 -6.14 -2.72 10.72
N PRO A 119 -6.21 -3.01 12.04
CA PRO A 119 -6.87 -4.21 12.55
C PRO A 119 -8.28 -4.40 11.99
N GLY A 120 -8.62 -5.65 11.66
CA GLY A 120 -9.86 -5.99 10.97
C GLY A 120 -9.75 -6.09 9.44
N ASN A 121 -8.61 -5.72 8.86
CA ASN A 121 -8.35 -5.94 7.44
C ASN A 121 -8.34 -7.44 7.13
N LEU A 122 -9.07 -7.87 6.07
CA LEU A 122 -9.21 -9.26 5.64
C LEU A 122 -9.65 -10.19 6.79
N TYR A 123 -10.57 -9.72 7.65
CA TYR A 123 -10.97 -10.48 8.84
C TYR A 123 -11.59 -11.83 8.49
N GLU A 124 -12.26 -11.96 7.35
CA GLU A 124 -12.86 -13.21 6.87
C GLU A 124 -11.79 -14.29 6.65
N ILE A 125 -10.68 -13.90 6.03
CA ILE A 125 -9.54 -14.79 5.78
C ILE A 125 -8.90 -15.20 7.10
N LYS A 126 -8.64 -14.22 7.97
CA LYS A 126 -8.03 -14.47 9.29
C LYS A 126 -8.90 -15.38 10.16
N LYS A 127 -10.23 -15.15 10.14
CA LYS A 127 -11.20 -15.95 10.92
C LYS A 127 -11.21 -17.41 10.50
N LEU A 128 -11.15 -17.70 9.19
CA LEU A 128 -11.18 -19.09 8.69
C LEU A 128 -9.84 -19.79 8.71
N THR A 129 -8.75 -19.04 8.49
CA THR A 129 -7.42 -19.66 8.33
C THR A 129 -6.56 -19.58 9.59
N GLY A 130 -6.91 -18.72 10.54
CA GLY A 130 -6.08 -18.36 11.68
C GLY A 130 -4.82 -17.57 11.28
N LYS A 131 -4.66 -17.24 9.99
CA LYS A 131 -3.47 -16.58 9.44
C LYS A 131 -3.80 -15.20 8.90
N GLY A 132 -2.84 -14.29 8.99
CA GLY A 132 -2.93 -12.92 8.49
C GLY A 132 -1.82 -12.07 9.05
N LEU A 133 -1.62 -10.90 8.48
CA LEU A 133 -0.69 -9.91 9.00
C LEU A 133 -1.21 -9.34 10.34
N VAL A 134 -0.30 -8.92 11.17
CA VAL A 134 -0.60 -8.09 12.34
C VAL A 134 -0.50 -6.64 11.89
N TYR A 135 -1.59 -5.92 11.99
CA TYR A 135 -1.66 -4.51 11.62
C TYR A 135 -1.55 -3.63 12.86
N PRO A 136 -0.71 -2.57 12.85
CA PRO A 136 -0.74 -1.56 13.91
C PRO A 136 -2.08 -0.81 13.87
N THR A 137 -2.49 -0.28 15.03
CA THR A 137 -3.62 0.64 15.08
C THR A 137 -3.23 1.99 14.48
N SER A 138 -4.22 2.79 14.08
CA SER A 138 -3.96 4.16 13.63
C SER A 138 -3.24 5.01 14.67
N ASP A 139 -3.62 4.88 15.95
CA ASP A 139 -2.96 5.59 17.05
C ASP A 139 -1.48 5.20 17.19
N THR A 140 -1.16 3.91 17.04
CA THR A 140 0.22 3.43 17.03
C THR A 140 1.04 4.07 15.91
N LEU A 141 0.47 4.10 14.69
CA LEU A 141 1.14 4.72 13.52
C LEU A 141 1.34 6.22 13.71
N VAL A 142 0.35 6.92 14.28
CA VAL A 142 0.47 8.35 14.60
C VAL A 142 1.56 8.59 15.65
N GLY A 143 1.65 7.72 16.67
CA GLY A 143 2.73 7.75 17.64
C GLY A 143 4.11 7.64 16.98
N TRP A 144 4.30 6.67 16.09
CA TRP A 144 5.54 6.50 15.33
C TRP A 144 5.87 7.67 14.39
N LEU A 145 4.85 8.26 13.75
CA LEU A 145 5.05 9.47 12.95
C LEU A 145 5.57 10.63 13.81
N SER A 146 4.99 10.81 14.99
CA SER A 146 5.40 11.88 15.92
C SER A 146 6.84 11.71 16.38
N THR A 147 7.27 10.48 16.71
CA THR A 147 8.65 10.17 17.09
C THR A 147 9.63 10.30 15.93
N ALA A 148 9.18 10.05 14.72
CA ALA A 148 9.96 10.15 13.49
C ALA A 148 10.02 11.57 12.89
N ASP A 149 9.69 12.60 13.66
CA ASP A 149 9.78 14.02 13.29
C ASP A 149 8.80 14.44 12.19
N PHE A 150 7.59 13.87 12.21
CA PHE A 150 6.50 14.25 11.33
C PHE A 150 5.40 15.02 12.09
N ASN A 151 4.76 15.97 11.40
CA ASN A 151 3.47 16.53 11.73
C ASN A 151 2.40 15.85 10.88
N LEU A 152 1.40 15.26 11.52
CA LEU A 152 0.25 14.68 10.84
C LEU A 152 -0.62 15.81 10.25
N LEU A 153 -0.88 15.75 8.94
CA LEU A 153 -1.76 16.68 8.24
C LEU A 153 -3.15 16.09 8.00
N HIS A 154 -3.20 14.79 7.69
CA HIS A 154 -4.46 14.07 7.47
C HIS A 154 -4.32 12.60 7.85
N GLN A 155 -5.39 12.06 8.44
CA GLN A 155 -5.55 10.65 8.74
C GLN A 155 -7.00 10.26 8.48
N GLU A 156 -7.21 9.18 7.76
CA GLU A 156 -8.54 8.65 7.50
C GLU A 156 -8.51 7.13 7.42
N GLU A 157 -9.34 6.48 8.24
CA GLU A 157 -9.66 5.06 8.09
C GLU A 157 -10.89 4.88 7.23
N ASP A 158 -10.93 3.78 6.49
CA ASP A 158 -12.11 3.41 5.70
C ASP A 158 -12.42 1.92 5.89
N THR A 159 -13.64 1.55 5.55
CA THR A 159 -14.06 0.15 5.48
C THR A 159 -14.65 -0.11 4.11
N ILE A 160 -13.93 -0.90 3.31
CA ILE A 160 -14.33 -1.26 1.96
C ILE A 160 -14.74 -2.72 1.95
N VAL A 161 -16.02 -2.99 1.74
CA VAL A 161 -16.55 -4.34 1.60
C VAL A 161 -16.72 -4.64 0.12
N LEU A 162 -15.93 -5.57 -0.40
CA LEU A 162 -16.08 -6.09 -1.75
C LEU A 162 -16.98 -7.31 -1.73
N THR A 163 -17.77 -7.49 -2.77
CA THR A 163 -18.59 -8.69 -2.98
C THR A 163 -18.09 -9.50 -4.16
N PHE A 164 -18.14 -10.82 -4.04
CA PHE A 164 -17.69 -11.78 -5.06
C PHE A 164 -18.75 -12.85 -5.26
N LYS A 165 -18.83 -13.36 -6.49
CA LYS A 165 -19.78 -14.42 -6.82
C LYS A 165 -19.51 -15.71 -6.04
N THR A 166 -18.23 -16.01 -5.82
CA THR A 166 -17.81 -17.25 -5.12
C THR A 166 -16.60 -17.00 -4.21
N PRO A 167 -16.42 -17.82 -3.17
CA PRO A 167 -15.19 -17.80 -2.36
C PRO A 167 -13.91 -18.03 -3.18
N LEU A 168 -14.00 -18.75 -4.29
CA LEU A 168 -12.87 -18.98 -5.19
C LEU A 168 -12.42 -17.67 -5.86
N ASP A 169 -13.37 -16.77 -6.18
CA ASP A 169 -13.06 -15.46 -6.74
C ASP A 169 -12.36 -14.56 -5.71
N VAL A 170 -12.69 -14.70 -4.42
CA VAL A 170 -11.94 -14.06 -3.33
C VAL A 170 -10.48 -14.52 -3.34
N LEU A 171 -10.23 -15.82 -3.43
CA LEU A 171 -8.86 -16.36 -3.48
C LEU A 171 -8.10 -15.88 -4.73
N ARG A 172 -8.76 -15.81 -5.89
CA ARG A 172 -8.17 -15.27 -7.12
C ARG A 172 -7.82 -13.79 -6.98
N HIS A 173 -8.71 -13.01 -6.37
CA HIS A 173 -8.50 -11.59 -6.11
C HIS A 173 -7.29 -11.39 -5.19
N LEU A 174 -7.20 -12.10 -4.08
CA LEU A 174 -6.06 -12.03 -3.15
C LEU A 174 -4.73 -12.40 -3.84
N LYS A 175 -4.75 -13.41 -4.70
CA LYS A 175 -3.57 -13.76 -5.51
C LYS A 175 -3.18 -12.66 -6.48
N ALA A 176 -4.16 -12.06 -7.16
CA ALA A 176 -3.92 -10.99 -8.13
C ALA A 176 -3.42 -9.69 -7.47
N THR A 177 -3.78 -9.44 -6.22
CA THR A 177 -3.33 -8.27 -5.44
C THR A 177 -2.05 -8.51 -4.63
N GLY A 178 -1.38 -9.65 -4.83
CA GLY A 178 -0.12 -9.98 -4.13
C GLY A 178 -0.33 -10.40 -2.67
N VAL A 179 -1.56 -10.43 -2.19
CA VAL A 179 -1.88 -10.92 -0.84
C VAL A 179 -1.96 -12.43 -0.89
N THR A 180 -0.83 -13.10 -0.75
CA THR A 180 -0.83 -14.55 -0.56
C THR A 180 -1.20 -14.86 0.89
N ALA A 181 -2.46 -15.17 1.13
CA ALA A 181 -2.95 -15.71 2.41
C ALA A 181 -2.41 -17.13 2.61
N THR A 182 -1.09 -17.28 2.66
CA THR A 182 -0.54 -18.63 2.59
C THR A 182 0.59 -18.81 3.58
N GLY A 183 0.32 -19.61 4.58
CA GLY A 183 1.41 -20.39 5.14
C GLY A 183 1.90 -21.41 4.11
N ASN A 184 3.13 -21.88 4.28
CA ASN A 184 3.90 -22.83 3.47
C ASN A 184 3.25 -24.21 3.21
N GLY A 185 1.95 -24.32 3.06
CA GLY A 185 1.25 -25.56 2.70
C GLY A 185 0.35 -25.29 1.51
N GLY A 186 0.68 -25.88 0.38
CA GLY A 186 -0.13 -25.79 -0.83
C GLY A 186 -1.61 -26.13 -0.57
N TRP A 187 -2.50 -25.44 -1.25
CA TRP A 187 -3.93 -25.76 -1.23
C TRP A 187 -4.14 -27.13 -1.90
N THR A 188 -4.46 -28.15 -1.11
CA THR A 188 -5.01 -29.38 -1.68
C THR A 188 -6.45 -29.13 -2.10
N LYS A 189 -6.96 -29.90 -3.06
CA LYS A 189 -8.34 -29.77 -3.54
C LYS A 189 -9.35 -29.85 -2.38
N GLY A 190 -9.19 -30.81 -1.46
CA GLY A 190 -10.08 -30.94 -0.31
C GLY A 190 -10.01 -29.75 0.68
N ARG A 191 -8.82 -29.16 0.90
CA ARG A 191 -8.68 -27.96 1.72
C ARG A 191 -9.38 -26.75 1.08
N GLN A 192 -9.25 -26.61 -0.21
CA GLN A 192 -9.90 -25.53 -0.96
C GLN A 192 -11.42 -25.67 -0.91
N GLU A 193 -11.95 -26.88 -1.12
CA GLU A 193 -13.39 -27.14 -1.05
C GLU A 193 -13.95 -26.87 0.35
N SER A 194 -13.24 -27.30 1.40
CA SER A 194 -13.62 -27.02 2.79
C SER A 194 -13.62 -25.53 3.11
N PHE A 195 -12.58 -24.80 2.68
CA PHE A 195 -12.51 -23.36 2.84
C PHE A 195 -13.67 -22.65 2.12
N CYS A 196 -13.93 -22.98 0.86
CA CYS A 196 -15.00 -22.36 0.09
C CYS A 196 -16.38 -22.60 0.72
N ARG A 197 -16.66 -23.80 1.25
CA ARG A 197 -17.89 -24.09 1.95
C ARG A 197 -18.02 -23.25 3.22
N GLN A 198 -17.01 -23.25 4.10
CA GLN A 198 -17.02 -22.47 5.34
C GLN A 198 -17.11 -20.96 5.08
N TYR A 199 -16.47 -20.49 4.02
CA TYR A 199 -16.54 -19.08 3.62
C TYR A 199 -17.96 -18.69 3.21
N ALA A 200 -18.60 -19.49 2.38
CA ALA A 200 -19.99 -19.23 1.96
C ALA A 200 -20.96 -19.32 3.15
N GLU A 201 -20.77 -20.28 4.05
CA GLU A 201 -21.61 -20.41 5.26
C GLU A 201 -21.54 -19.19 6.19
N GLN A 202 -20.36 -18.55 6.32
CA GLN A 202 -20.13 -17.49 7.30
C GLN A 202 -20.25 -16.08 6.73
N PHE A 203 -19.98 -15.88 5.44
CA PHE A 203 -19.82 -14.56 4.82
C PHE A 203 -20.67 -14.36 3.58
N ALA A 204 -21.71 -15.21 3.38
CA ALA A 204 -22.65 -14.99 2.31
C ALA A 204 -23.55 -13.77 2.61
N THR A 205 -23.82 -13.02 1.57
CA THR A 205 -24.84 -11.97 1.53
C THR A 205 -26.20 -12.57 1.22
N THR A 206 -27.25 -11.81 1.40
CA THR A 206 -28.63 -12.26 1.14
C THR A 206 -28.90 -12.62 -0.32
N ASP A 207 -28.11 -12.09 -1.24
CA ASP A 207 -28.17 -12.38 -2.69
C ASP A 207 -27.20 -13.49 -3.12
N GLY A 208 -26.63 -14.21 -2.14
CA GLY A 208 -25.78 -15.39 -2.40
C GLY A 208 -24.34 -15.08 -2.82
N GLN A 209 -23.94 -13.83 -2.81
CA GLN A 209 -22.53 -13.45 -2.96
C GLN A 209 -21.76 -13.64 -1.64
N VAL A 210 -20.44 -13.44 -1.65
CA VAL A 210 -19.63 -13.46 -0.43
C VAL A 210 -18.83 -12.17 -0.31
N THR A 211 -18.55 -11.75 0.93
CA THR A 211 -17.85 -10.50 1.22
C THR A 211 -16.37 -10.69 1.44
N LEU A 212 -15.58 -9.65 1.20
CA LEU A 212 -14.20 -9.51 1.63
C LEU A 212 -13.99 -8.07 2.08
N THR A 213 -13.51 -7.90 3.32
CA THR A 213 -13.40 -6.58 3.96
C THR A 213 -11.97 -6.09 3.96
N TYR A 214 -11.76 -4.89 3.43
CA TYR A 214 -10.54 -4.12 3.57
C TYR A 214 -10.72 -2.99 4.58
N ARG A 215 -9.68 -2.76 5.39
CA ARG A 215 -9.62 -1.66 6.37
C ARG A 215 -8.40 -0.78 6.07
N PRO A 216 -8.43 0.00 4.96
CA PRO A 216 -7.33 0.89 4.65
C PRO A 216 -7.27 2.09 5.60
N LEU A 217 -6.03 2.52 5.85
CA LEU A 217 -5.70 3.78 6.51
C LEU A 217 -4.89 4.64 5.52
N TYR A 218 -5.30 5.88 5.37
CA TYR A 218 -4.65 6.88 4.52
C TYR A 218 -4.00 7.94 5.40
N ILE A 219 -2.76 8.28 5.12
CA ILE A 219 -1.98 9.25 5.90
C ILE A 219 -1.30 10.23 4.97
N LEU A 220 -1.41 11.51 5.32
CA LEU A 220 -0.59 12.59 4.83
C LEU A 220 0.10 13.25 6.02
N ALA A 221 1.41 13.36 5.97
CA ALA A 221 2.22 14.01 7.00
C ALA A 221 3.28 14.92 6.36
N THR A 222 3.78 15.87 7.10
CA THR A 222 4.90 16.73 6.67
C THR A 222 6.05 16.59 7.65
N LYS A 223 7.27 16.62 7.15
CA LYS A 223 8.46 16.71 7.99
C LYS A 223 8.47 18.02 8.75
N LYS A 224 8.78 17.97 10.07
CA LYS A 224 8.96 19.13 10.94
C LYS A 224 10.15 19.98 10.53
#